data_9abf153bcac15563ab1fed57586eb81a
#
_entry.id   9abf153bcac15563ab1fed57586eb81a
#
_cell.length_a   1.000
_cell.length_b   1.000
_cell.length_c   1.000
_cell.angle_alpha   90.00
_cell.angle_beta   90.00
_cell.angle_gamma   90.00
#
_symmetry.space_group_name_H-M   'P 1'
#
loop_
_entity.id
_entity.type
_entity.pdbx_description
1 polymer ?
#
loop_
_entity_poly.entity_id
_entity_poly.type
_entity_poly.pdbx_seq_one_letter_code
_entity_poly.pdbx_strand_id
1 'polypeptide(L)'
;MWPFPSKYNLLQSGIFNGWTDRHSHILPGVDDGIQSVKDSLAILSMYEQMGVKKVWLTPHIMEDCPNTPEKMKVRFEELETAYQGKIELSLSAENMMDGLFVKRLEQGILMPYGDNQDELLIETSYVQPPMGMEGILRDMQKAGLTPVLAHPERYLYMDAEKYENIKEMGVKFQLNVTSLIGVYGNQVKERAEYLLNEGYYNYSGSDAHSYHAIQRAFEHKCLKKSIVSAIRTKL
;
A
#
# COMPACT_ATOMS: atom_id res chain seq x y z
N MET A 1 28.23 15.55 -24.70
CA MET A 1 26.95 15.54 -23.93
C MET A 1 26.82 14.14 -23.32
N TRP A 2 27.01 14.00 -22.01
CA TRP A 2 26.89 12.70 -21.33
C TRP A 2 25.42 12.31 -21.34
N PRO A 3 25.01 11.14 -21.86
CA PRO A 3 23.62 10.78 -21.88
C PRO A 3 23.18 10.47 -20.44
N PHE A 4 22.23 11.26 -19.92
CA PHE A 4 21.56 10.92 -18.67
C PHE A 4 20.91 9.53 -18.85
N PRO A 5 20.96 8.65 -17.84
CA PRO A 5 20.35 7.35 -17.94
C PRO A 5 18.85 7.48 -18.25
N SER A 6 18.38 6.72 -19.21
CA SER A 6 16.96 6.68 -19.59
C SER A 6 16.10 5.88 -18.64
N LYS A 7 16.73 5.14 -17.72
CA LYS A 7 16.11 4.29 -16.70
C LYS A 7 16.88 4.39 -15.39
N TYR A 8 16.15 4.28 -14.29
CA TYR A 8 16.68 4.26 -12.93
C TYR A 8 16.16 3.03 -12.20
N ASN A 9 17.00 2.35 -11.40
CA ASN A 9 16.45 1.44 -10.41
C ASN A 9 15.74 2.25 -9.31
N LEU A 10 14.91 1.58 -8.51
CA LEU A 10 14.12 2.29 -7.48
C LEU A 10 15.01 2.94 -6.43
N LEU A 11 16.12 2.30 -6.01
CA LEU A 11 17.06 2.87 -5.05
C LEU A 11 17.67 4.19 -5.53
N GLN A 12 18.03 4.26 -6.81
CA GLN A 12 18.71 5.43 -7.42
C GLN A 12 17.74 6.50 -7.93
N SER A 13 16.44 6.17 -7.97
CA SER A 13 15.41 7.08 -8.54
C SER A 13 15.20 8.33 -7.69
N GLY A 14 15.49 8.26 -6.39
CA GLY A 14 15.25 9.32 -5.42
C GLY A 14 13.77 9.61 -5.15
N ILE A 15 12.85 8.73 -5.59
CA ILE A 15 11.39 8.90 -5.33
C ILE A 15 11.02 8.68 -3.87
N PHE A 16 11.86 7.97 -3.12
CA PHE A 16 11.62 7.64 -1.71
C PHE A 16 12.17 8.70 -0.74
N ASN A 17 12.87 9.71 -1.23
CA ASN A 17 13.37 10.76 -0.35
C ASN A 17 12.22 11.64 0.16
N GLY A 18 11.97 11.59 1.47
CA GLY A 18 10.84 12.24 2.10
C GLY A 18 9.51 11.47 2.02
N TRP A 19 9.54 10.27 1.44
CA TRP A 19 8.35 9.45 1.17
C TRP A 19 7.70 8.90 2.44
N THR A 20 6.37 8.77 2.37
CA THR A 20 5.56 8.00 3.31
C THR A 20 5.11 6.73 2.63
N ASP A 21 5.53 5.58 3.15
CA ASP A 21 4.96 4.29 2.75
C ASP A 21 3.59 4.12 3.41
N ARG A 22 2.53 4.13 2.60
CA ARG A 22 1.16 4.04 3.11
C ARG A 22 0.58 2.63 3.12
N HIS A 23 1.38 1.64 2.73
CA HIS A 23 0.95 0.26 2.68
C HIS A 23 2.15 -0.70 2.77
N SER A 24 2.25 -1.43 3.87
CA SER A 24 3.33 -2.40 4.07
C SER A 24 2.95 -3.51 5.05
N HIS A 25 3.49 -4.73 4.82
CA HIS A 25 3.34 -5.91 5.68
C HIS A 25 4.64 -6.16 6.47
N ILE A 26 5.23 -5.06 6.99
CA ILE A 26 6.50 -5.11 7.73
C ILE A 26 6.27 -5.47 9.21
N LEU A 27 5.03 -5.45 9.71
CA LEU A 27 4.73 -5.89 11.08
C LEU A 27 4.99 -7.40 11.23
N PRO A 28 5.92 -7.84 12.10
CA PRO A 28 6.38 -9.22 12.06
C PRO A 28 5.40 -10.23 12.64
N GLY A 29 5.17 -11.33 11.92
CA GLY A 29 4.48 -12.54 12.44
C GLY A 29 2.99 -12.37 12.71
N VAL A 30 2.30 -11.52 11.94
CA VAL A 30 0.84 -11.31 12.08
C VAL A 30 0.05 -11.76 10.86
N ASP A 31 0.67 -11.76 9.68
CA ASP A 31 0.08 -12.16 8.39
C ASP A 31 1.10 -12.91 7.52
N ASP A 32 0.89 -12.94 6.21
CA ASP A 32 1.81 -13.55 5.22
C ASP A 32 2.99 -12.63 4.84
N GLY A 33 3.08 -11.45 5.45
CA GLY A 33 4.21 -10.53 5.30
C GLY A 33 5.47 -10.98 6.04
N ILE A 34 6.17 -10.05 6.65
CA ILE A 34 7.43 -10.31 7.37
C ILE A 34 7.17 -11.17 8.61
N GLN A 35 8.00 -12.21 8.81
CA GLN A 35 7.83 -13.16 9.93
C GLN A 35 8.74 -12.88 11.12
N SER A 36 9.81 -12.10 10.95
CA SER A 36 10.79 -11.84 12.02
C SER A 36 11.06 -10.36 12.22
N VAL A 37 11.27 -9.96 13.49
CA VAL A 37 11.72 -8.59 13.83
C VAL A 37 13.01 -8.24 13.10
N LYS A 38 13.92 -9.21 12.93
CA LYS A 38 15.18 -9.01 12.21
C LYS A 38 14.95 -8.54 10.77
N ASP A 39 14.02 -9.16 10.05
CA ASP A 39 13.74 -8.81 8.64
C ASP A 39 12.98 -7.49 8.56
N SER A 40 12.09 -7.19 9.53
CA SER A 40 11.46 -5.87 9.65
C SER A 40 12.51 -4.77 9.82
N LEU A 41 13.45 -4.94 10.74
CA LEU A 41 14.54 -3.99 10.96
C LEU A 41 15.44 -3.84 9.71
N ALA A 42 15.67 -4.92 8.96
CA ALA A 42 16.45 -4.87 7.72
C ALA A 42 15.75 -4.02 6.65
N ILE A 43 14.42 -4.16 6.47
CA ILE A 43 13.64 -3.29 5.56
C ILE A 43 13.69 -1.84 6.03
N LEU A 44 13.42 -1.59 7.30
CA LEU A 44 13.43 -0.23 7.86
C LEU A 44 14.80 0.44 7.70
N SER A 45 15.90 -0.30 7.92
CA SER A 45 17.27 0.20 7.67
C SER A 45 17.51 0.54 6.20
N MET A 46 17.04 -0.29 5.27
CA MET A 46 17.10 0.01 3.83
C MET A 46 16.28 1.26 3.50
N TYR A 47 15.09 1.40 4.05
CA TYR A 47 14.22 2.55 3.85
C TYR A 47 14.82 3.86 4.39
N GLU A 48 15.52 3.82 5.53
CA GLU A 48 16.25 4.98 6.04
C GLU A 48 17.32 5.47 5.06
N GLN A 49 18.10 4.53 4.48
CA GLN A 49 19.12 4.86 3.48
C GLN A 49 18.52 5.49 2.22
N MET A 50 17.25 5.18 1.91
CA MET A 50 16.51 5.76 0.80
C MET A 50 15.85 7.10 1.13
N GLY A 51 15.84 7.49 2.40
CA GLY A 51 15.26 8.75 2.88
C GLY A 51 13.76 8.69 3.17
N VAL A 52 13.19 7.50 3.34
CA VAL A 52 11.79 7.31 3.77
C VAL A 52 11.59 7.97 5.14
N LYS A 53 10.47 8.66 5.33
CA LYS A 53 10.17 9.41 6.56
C LYS A 53 9.17 8.72 7.46
N LYS A 54 8.18 8.05 6.88
CA LYS A 54 7.10 7.40 7.61
C LYS A 54 6.71 6.09 6.95
N VAL A 55 6.35 5.10 7.75
CA VAL A 55 5.83 3.81 7.31
C VAL A 55 4.57 3.48 8.09
N TRP A 56 3.49 3.25 7.36
CA TRP A 56 2.29 2.64 7.88
C TRP A 56 2.42 1.11 7.76
N LEU A 57 2.38 0.44 8.90
CA LEU A 57 2.30 -1.00 9.01
C LEU A 57 0.83 -1.38 8.90
N THR A 58 0.46 -2.02 7.80
CA THR A 58 -0.93 -2.30 7.43
C THR A 58 -1.16 -3.79 7.18
N PRO A 59 -0.86 -4.67 8.15
CA PRO A 59 -1.05 -6.10 7.97
C PRO A 59 -2.51 -6.42 7.65
N HIS A 60 -2.72 -7.57 7.00
CA HIS A 60 -4.04 -8.04 6.62
C HIS A 60 -4.98 -8.25 7.80
N ILE A 61 -6.25 -7.86 7.59
CA ILE A 61 -7.39 -8.34 8.34
C ILE A 61 -8.42 -8.89 7.35
N MET A 62 -8.59 -10.21 7.35
CA MET A 62 -9.50 -10.94 6.47
C MET A 62 -9.98 -12.23 7.15
N GLU A 63 -10.99 -12.91 6.59
CA GLU A 63 -11.53 -14.16 7.15
C GLU A 63 -10.46 -15.22 7.38
N ASP A 64 -9.52 -15.36 6.43
CA ASP A 64 -8.41 -16.32 6.52
C ASP A 64 -7.25 -15.83 7.42
N CYS A 65 -7.21 -14.55 7.76
CA CYS A 65 -6.25 -13.93 8.67
C CYS A 65 -6.97 -12.95 9.62
N PRO A 66 -7.74 -13.48 10.61
CA PRO A 66 -8.63 -12.68 11.47
C PRO A 66 -7.86 -11.97 12.58
N ASN A 67 -6.92 -11.09 12.20
CA ASN A 67 -6.20 -10.27 13.15
C ASN A 67 -7.13 -9.34 13.92
N THR A 68 -6.74 -9.00 15.15
CA THR A 68 -7.44 -8.00 15.96
C THR A 68 -6.54 -6.81 16.24
N PRO A 69 -7.11 -5.62 16.46
CA PRO A 69 -6.34 -4.43 16.81
C PRO A 69 -5.40 -4.64 18.00
N GLU A 70 -5.86 -5.37 19.03
CA GLU A 70 -5.10 -5.65 20.25
C GLU A 70 -3.87 -6.51 19.97
N LYS A 71 -4.04 -7.60 19.21
CA LYS A 71 -2.94 -8.49 18.81
C LYS A 71 -1.90 -7.74 17.99
N MET A 72 -2.35 -6.95 17.02
CA MET A 72 -1.47 -6.17 16.16
C MET A 72 -0.72 -5.08 16.95
N LYS A 73 -1.39 -4.44 17.92
CA LYS A 73 -0.77 -3.42 18.77
C LYS A 73 0.38 -3.98 19.61
N VAL A 74 0.21 -5.17 20.20
CA VAL A 74 1.30 -5.83 20.95
C VAL A 74 2.52 -6.05 20.06
N ARG A 75 2.31 -6.55 18.84
CA ARG A 75 3.42 -6.77 17.89
C ARG A 75 4.05 -5.47 17.41
N PHE A 76 3.26 -4.42 17.27
CA PHE A 76 3.74 -3.08 16.92
C PHE A 76 4.64 -2.51 18.02
N GLU A 77 4.23 -2.59 19.29
CA GLU A 77 5.02 -2.12 20.45
C GLU A 77 6.36 -2.89 20.58
N GLU A 78 6.37 -4.20 20.28
CA GLU A 78 7.59 -5.00 20.20
C GLU A 78 8.55 -4.50 19.10
N LEU A 79 8.03 -4.24 17.90
CA LEU A 79 8.83 -3.72 16.80
C LEU A 79 9.32 -2.30 17.09
N GLU A 80 8.45 -1.42 17.59
CA GLU A 80 8.79 -0.04 17.94
C GLU A 80 9.88 0.02 19.00
N THR A 81 9.83 -0.86 20.01
CA THR A 81 10.87 -0.99 21.03
C THR A 81 12.21 -1.45 20.44
N ALA A 82 12.17 -2.36 19.45
CA ALA A 82 13.39 -2.87 18.82
C ALA A 82 13.99 -1.90 17.80
N TYR A 83 13.18 -1.02 17.20
CA TYR A 83 13.60 -0.08 16.18
C TYR A 83 14.16 1.21 16.81
N GLN A 84 15.44 1.51 16.53
CA GLN A 84 16.13 2.68 17.05
C GLN A 84 16.44 3.73 15.97
N GLY A 85 15.76 3.62 14.82
CA GLY A 85 15.98 4.51 13.69
C GLY A 85 15.11 5.78 13.71
N LYS A 86 15.02 6.43 12.55
CA LYS A 86 14.40 7.77 12.43
C LYS A 86 13.07 7.76 11.66
N ILE A 87 12.67 6.63 11.11
CA ILE A 87 11.39 6.52 10.41
C ILE A 87 10.27 6.54 11.43
N GLU A 88 9.29 7.38 11.21
CA GLU A 88 8.05 7.35 11.99
C GLU A 88 7.27 6.09 11.64
N LEU A 89 6.97 5.26 12.63
CA LEU A 89 6.13 4.07 12.46
C LEU A 89 4.71 4.38 12.90
N SER A 90 3.73 3.89 12.15
CA SER A 90 2.31 3.97 12.51
C SER A 90 1.63 2.65 12.17
N LEU A 91 0.62 2.29 12.93
CA LEU A 91 -0.12 1.03 12.78
C LEU A 91 -1.51 1.30 12.22
N SER A 92 -1.91 0.50 11.24
CA SER A 92 -3.27 0.38 10.73
C SER A 92 -3.49 -1.05 10.21
N ALA A 93 -4.40 -1.25 9.28
CA ALA A 93 -4.65 -2.54 8.65
C ALA A 93 -5.03 -2.39 7.18
N GLU A 94 -4.65 -3.35 6.35
CA GLU A 94 -5.29 -3.59 5.07
C GLU A 94 -6.47 -4.54 5.29
N ASN A 95 -7.67 -4.07 4.96
CA ASN A 95 -8.90 -4.80 5.22
C ASN A 95 -9.43 -5.42 3.92
N MET A 96 -9.51 -6.74 3.87
CA MET A 96 -10.23 -7.43 2.81
C MET A 96 -11.72 -7.12 2.91
N MET A 97 -12.35 -6.72 1.81
CA MET A 97 -13.80 -6.47 1.74
C MET A 97 -14.57 -7.80 1.70
N ASP A 98 -14.52 -8.54 2.79
CA ASP A 98 -15.20 -9.83 3.02
C ASP A 98 -16.30 -9.75 4.07
N GLY A 99 -16.86 -10.89 4.48
CA GLY A 99 -17.92 -10.94 5.50
C GLY A 99 -17.44 -10.53 6.90
N LEU A 100 -16.15 -10.72 7.22
CA LEU A 100 -15.55 -10.23 8.45
C LEU A 100 -15.49 -8.70 8.46
N PHE A 101 -15.09 -8.11 7.34
CA PHE A 101 -15.03 -6.65 7.19
C PHE A 101 -16.39 -6.00 7.41
N VAL A 102 -17.45 -6.52 6.78
CA VAL A 102 -18.82 -5.97 6.94
C VAL A 102 -19.24 -5.97 8.40
N LYS A 103 -19.03 -7.09 9.12
CA LYS A 103 -19.33 -7.19 10.55
C LYS A 103 -18.55 -6.18 11.40
N ARG A 104 -17.27 -5.97 11.08
CA ARG A 104 -16.41 -5.02 11.81
C ARG A 104 -16.80 -3.57 11.54
N LEU A 105 -17.22 -3.26 10.31
CA LEU A 105 -17.75 -1.95 9.95
C LEU A 105 -19.03 -1.64 10.74
N GLU A 106 -19.96 -2.58 10.82
CA GLU A 106 -21.19 -2.46 11.62
C GLU A 106 -20.92 -2.28 13.13
N GLN A 107 -19.85 -2.91 13.63
CA GLN A 107 -19.47 -2.83 15.06
C GLN A 107 -18.59 -1.62 15.38
N GLY A 108 -18.09 -0.89 14.37
CA GLY A 108 -17.15 0.21 14.55
C GLY A 108 -15.76 -0.26 15.03
N ILE A 109 -15.38 -1.54 14.79
CA ILE A 109 -14.10 -2.13 15.19
C ILE A 109 -13.16 -2.09 13.99
N LEU A 110 -12.68 -0.89 13.63
CA LEU A 110 -11.78 -0.68 12.51
C LEU A 110 -10.53 0.08 12.98
N MET A 111 -9.50 0.08 12.14
CA MET A 111 -8.26 0.81 12.38
C MET A 111 -8.04 1.84 11.26
N PRO A 112 -8.67 3.02 11.36
CA PRO A 112 -8.44 4.08 10.39
C PRO A 112 -7.00 4.57 10.42
N TYR A 113 -6.55 5.16 9.32
CA TYR A 113 -5.23 5.75 9.20
C TYR A 113 -5.29 7.14 8.53
N GLY A 114 -4.15 7.72 8.21
CA GLY A 114 -4.07 9.08 7.71
C GLY A 114 -3.98 10.11 8.84
N ASP A 115 -3.76 11.37 8.47
CA ASP A 115 -3.51 12.43 9.46
C ASP A 115 -4.74 12.75 10.32
N ASN A 116 -5.94 12.56 9.76
CA ASN A 116 -7.21 12.78 10.45
C ASN A 116 -7.80 11.49 11.07
N GLN A 117 -7.14 10.35 10.89
CA GLN A 117 -7.66 9.04 11.34
C GLN A 117 -9.07 8.73 10.79
N ASP A 118 -9.34 9.12 9.55
CA ASP A 118 -10.62 8.98 8.87
C ASP A 118 -10.52 8.17 7.56
N GLU A 119 -9.34 7.74 7.17
CA GLU A 119 -9.09 6.89 6.00
C GLU A 119 -9.06 5.41 6.39
N LEU A 120 -9.49 4.54 5.49
CA LEU A 120 -9.41 3.10 5.72
C LEU A 120 -8.91 2.39 4.47
N LEU A 121 -7.76 1.71 4.59
CA LEU A 121 -7.18 0.92 3.53
C LEU A 121 -7.97 -0.37 3.37
N ILE A 122 -8.44 -0.60 2.15
CA ILE A 122 -9.26 -1.75 1.77
C ILE A 122 -8.70 -2.43 0.54
N GLU A 123 -8.85 -3.73 0.46
CA GLU A 123 -8.57 -4.52 -0.72
C GLU A 123 -9.75 -5.42 -1.11
N THR A 124 -9.70 -5.97 -2.32
CA THR A 124 -10.69 -6.93 -2.82
C THR A 124 -9.99 -8.17 -3.38
N SER A 125 -10.75 -9.20 -3.66
CA SER A 125 -10.24 -10.35 -4.41
C SER A 125 -9.68 -9.90 -5.77
N TYR A 126 -8.57 -10.52 -6.21
CA TYR A 126 -7.99 -10.25 -7.52
C TYR A 126 -8.80 -10.83 -8.68
N VAL A 127 -9.75 -11.72 -8.39
CA VAL A 127 -10.54 -12.44 -9.41
C VAL A 127 -11.80 -11.67 -9.77
N GLN A 128 -12.50 -11.14 -8.75
CA GLN A 128 -13.78 -10.45 -8.94
C GLN A 128 -14.06 -9.49 -7.77
N PRO A 129 -14.86 -8.43 -7.99
CA PRO A 129 -15.26 -7.55 -6.89
C PRO A 129 -16.15 -8.29 -5.89
N PRO A 130 -16.15 -7.88 -4.61
CA PRO A 130 -17.12 -8.41 -3.65
C PRO A 130 -18.54 -8.04 -4.06
N MET A 131 -19.49 -8.90 -3.75
CA MET A 131 -20.90 -8.63 -4.01
C MET A 131 -21.35 -7.38 -3.23
N GLY A 132 -21.93 -6.42 -3.95
CA GLY A 132 -22.38 -5.17 -3.31
C GLY A 132 -21.27 -4.19 -2.95
N MET A 133 -20.10 -4.26 -3.57
CA MET A 133 -18.94 -3.39 -3.31
C MET A 133 -19.32 -1.92 -3.14
N GLU A 134 -20.12 -1.37 -4.05
CA GLU A 134 -20.55 0.04 -3.97
C GLU A 134 -21.40 0.35 -2.73
N GLY A 135 -22.21 -0.63 -2.30
CA GLY A 135 -22.98 -0.51 -1.05
C GLY A 135 -22.05 -0.42 0.16
N ILE A 136 -21.07 -1.31 0.24
CA ILE A 136 -20.06 -1.33 1.31
C ILE A 136 -19.28 -0.01 1.34
N LEU A 137 -18.85 0.51 0.18
CA LEU A 137 -18.15 1.81 0.09
C LEU A 137 -19.01 2.96 0.62
N ARG A 138 -20.31 2.98 0.28
CA ARG A 138 -21.24 4.00 0.82
C ARG A 138 -21.46 3.85 2.33
N ASP A 139 -21.48 2.63 2.85
CA ASP A 139 -21.66 2.41 4.29
C ASP A 139 -20.41 2.84 5.08
N MET A 140 -19.20 2.63 4.54
CA MET A 140 -17.99 3.23 5.08
C MET A 140 -18.09 4.76 5.16
N GLN A 141 -18.52 5.41 4.08
CA GLN A 141 -18.66 6.87 4.02
C GLN A 141 -19.71 7.39 5.00
N LYS A 142 -20.84 6.69 5.16
CA LYS A 142 -21.85 7.02 6.19
C LYS A 142 -21.29 6.89 7.62
N ALA A 143 -20.33 5.98 7.83
CA ALA A 143 -19.61 5.85 9.09
C ALA A 143 -18.51 6.94 9.28
N GLY A 144 -18.38 7.89 8.36
CA GLY A 144 -17.39 8.96 8.41
C GLY A 144 -16.01 8.55 7.93
N LEU A 145 -15.89 7.40 7.24
CA LEU A 145 -14.62 6.87 6.75
C LEU A 145 -14.45 7.15 5.27
N THR A 146 -13.26 7.53 4.86
CA THR A 146 -12.85 7.67 3.47
C THR A 146 -12.20 6.35 2.99
N PRO A 147 -12.81 5.62 2.04
CA PRO A 147 -12.20 4.40 1.51
C PRO A 147 -10.93 4.71 0.72
N VAL A 148 -9.88 3.94 0.95
CA VAL A 148 -8.63 3.95 0.16
C VAL A 148 -8.43 2.57 -0.43
N LEU A 149 -8.65 2.44 -1.73
CA LEU A 149 -8.49 1.17 -2.44
C LEU A 149 -7.01 0.90 -2.67
N ALA A 150 -6.52 -0.18 -2.07
CA ALA A 150 -5.16 -0.67 -2.25
C ALA A 150 -4.95 -1.17 -3.69
N HIS A 151 -3.80 -0.87 -4.26
CA HIS A 151 -3.28 -1.40 -5.53
C HIS A 151 -4.34 -1.70 -6.62
N PRO A 152 -5.22 -0.72 -6.99
CA PRO A 152 -6.31 -0.95 -7.94
C PRO A 152 -5.82 -1.48 -9.30
N GLU A 153 -4.57 -1.25 -9.66
CA GLU A 153 -3.93 -1.78 -10.87
C GLU A 153 -3.84 -3.31 -10.90
N ARG A 154 -3.93 -3.99 -9.76
CA ARG A 154 -3.87 -5.45 -9.66
C ARG A 154 -5.23 -6.13 -9.93
N TYR A 155 -6.33 -5.37 -9.91
CA TYR A 155 -7.67 -5.90 -10.15
C TYR A 155 -7.98 -5.93 -11.64
N LEU A 156 -7.60 -7.03 -12.30
CA LEU A 156 -7.71 -7.16 -13.76
C LEU A 156 -9.16 -7.21 -14.29
N TYR A 157 -10.13 -7.36 -13.42
CA TYR A 157 -11.55 -7.25 -13.74
C TYR A 157 -12.06 -5.80 -13.84
N MET A 158 -11.28 -4.81 -13.38
CA MET A 158 -11.62 -3.40 -13.49
C MET A 158 -11.18 -2.85 -14.85
N ASP A 159 -12.06 -2.11 -15.52
CA ASP A 159 -11.79 -1.31 -16.70
C ASP A 159 -11.77 0.20 -16.38
N ALA A 160 -11.60 1.03 -17.39
CA ALA A 160 -11.52 2.47 -17.22
C ALA A 160 -12.82 3.06 -16.64
N GLU A 161 -13.98 2.60 -17.08
CA GLU A 161 -15.29 3.05 -16.58
C GLU A 161 -15.45 2.70 -15.10
N LYS A 162 -15.01 1.51 -14.68
CA LYS A 162 -15.09 1.09 -13.28
C LYS A 162 -14.18 1.92 -12.37
N TYR A 163 -12.97 2.26 -12.82
CA TYR A 163 -12.09 3.17 -12.07
C TYR A 163 -12.71 4.55 -11.91
N GLU A 164 -13.30 5.11 -12.98
CA GLU A 164 -13.94 6.41 -12.93
C GLU A 164 -15.13 6.41 -11.95
N ASN A 165 -16.03 5.44 -12.07
CA ASN A 165 -17.18 5.30 -11.17
C ASN A 165 -16.77 5.24 -9.69
N ILE A 166 -15.72 4.47 -9.36
CA ILE A 166 -15.22 4.35 -7.99
C ILE A 166 -14.60 5.68 -7.52
N LYS A 167 -13.87 6.39 -8.40
CA LYS A 167 -13.33 7.73 -8.09
C LYS A 167 -14.43 8.77 -7.85
N GLU A 168 -15.48 8.77 -8.67
CA GLU A 168 -16.64 9.65 -8.50
C GLU A 168 -17.37 9.42 -7.17
N MET A 169 -17.31 8.21 -6.63
CA MET A 169 -17.78 7.91 -5.28
C MET A 169 -16.88 8.48 -4.17
N GLY A 170 -15.77 9.17 -4.50
CA GLY A 170 -14.86 9.75 -3.50
C GLY A 170 -13.84 8.74 -2.93
N VAL A 171 -13.69 7.57 -3.54
CA VAL A 171 -12.69 6.58 -3.13
C VAL A 171 -11.29 7.04 -3.54
N LYS A 172 -10.34 7.01 -2.62
CA LYS A 172 -8.92 7.26 -2.91
C LYS A 172 -8.25 5.98 -3.41
N PHE A 173 -7.21 6.14 -4.24
CA PHE A 173 -6.44 5.02 -4.77
C PHE A 173 -5.00 5.05 -4.26
N GLN A 174 -4.50 3.90 -3.85
CA GLN A 174 -3.11 3.71 -3.43
C GLN A 174 -2.36 2.86 -4.46
N LEU A 175 -1.32 3.43 -5.07
CA LEU A 175 -0.40 2.74 -5.99
C LEU A 175 0.52 1.79 -5.22
N ASN A 176 0.67 0.55 -5.68
CA ASN A 176 1.80 -0.27 -5.29
C ASN A 176 3.00 0.07 -6.18
N VAL A 177 4.06 0.65 -5.60
CA VAL A 177 5.23 1.11 -6.36
C VAL A 177 5.94 -0.01 -7.12
N THR A 178 5.86 -1.25 -6.64
CA THR A 178 6.46 -2.41 -7.30
C THR A 178 5.70 -2.85 -8.56
N SER A 179 4.45 -2.44 -8.72
CA SER A 179 3.68 -2.64 -9.96
C SER A 179 4.34 -1.94 -11.15
N LEU A 180 4.85 -0.73 -10.95
CA LEU A 180 5.51 0.07 -12.01
C LEU A 180 6.79 -0.56 -12.56
N ILE A 181 7.42 -1.46 -11.80
CA ILE A 181 8.61 -2.21 -12.23
C ILE A 181 8.29 -3.63 -12.71
N GLY A 182 7.00 -3.98 -12.79
CA GLY A 182 6.51 -5.23 -13.35
C GLY A 182 6.70 -6.45 -12.47
N VAL A 183 6.69 -6.28 -11.14
CA VAL A 183 6.75 -7.41 -10.19
C VAL A 183 5.54 -8.34 -10.36
N TYR A 184 4.36 -7.77 -10.67
CA TYR A 184 3.11 -8.50 -10.87
C TYR A 184 2.77 -8.74 -12.34
N GLY A 185 3.75 -8.63 -13.26
CA GLY A 185 3.58 -8.83 -14.68
C GLY A 185 3.28 -7.57 -15.48
N ASN A 186 3.32 -7.71 -16.82
CA ASN A 186 3.25 -6.55 -17.71
C ASN A 186 1.85 -5.89 -17.70
N GLN A 187 0.79 -6.66 -17.61
CA GLN A 187 -0.57 -6.12 -17.63
C GLN A 187 -0.85 -5.22 -16.41
N VAL A 188 -0.41 -5.64 -15.22
CA VAL A 188 -0.50 -4.82 -14.00
C VAL A 188 0.35 -3.56 -14.12
N LYS A 189 1.56 -3.70 -14.67
CA LYS A 189 2.45 -2.56 -14.92
C LYS A 189 1.82 -1.53 -15.86
N GLU A 190 1.27 -1.95 -16.99
CA GLU A 190 0.61 -1.06 -17.95
C GLU A 190 -0.57 -0.32 -17.32
N ARG A 191 -1.35 -1.01 -16.50
CA ARG A 191 -2.44 -0.39 -15.72
C ARG A 191 -1.92 0.61 -14.70
N ALA A 192 -0.87 0.26 -13.96
CA ALA A 192 -0.24 1.18 -13.01
C ALA A 192 0.29 2.45 -13.71
N GLU A 193 0.97 2.30 -14.85
CA GLU A 193 1.42 3.43 -15.67
C GLU A 193 0.23 4.26 -16.19
N TYR A 194 -0.87 3.64 -16.62
CA TYR A 194 -2.09 4.32 -17.05
C TYR A 194 -2.71 5.13 -15.92
N LEU A 195 -3.05 4.50 -14.80
CA LEU A 195 -3.68 5.17 -13.65
C LEU A 195 -2.81 6.30 -13.09
N LEU A 196 -1.48 6.14 -13.10
CA LEU A 196 -0.55 7.19 -12.70
C LEU A 196 -0.60 8.39 -13.68
N ASN A 197 -0.60 8.13 -14.99
CA ASN A 197 -0.64 9.19 -16.00
C ASN A 197 -1.95 9.96 -15.98
N GLU A 198 -3.07 9.29 -15.75
CA GLU A 198 -4.40 9.91 -15.60
C GLU A 198 -4.59 10.63 -14.25
N GLY A 199 -3.67 10.45 -13.29
CA GLY A 199 -3.75 11.11 -11.98
C GLY A 199 -4.79 10.50 -11.02
N TYR A 200 -5.07 9.21 -11.17
CA TYR A 200 -6.04 8.51 -10.32
C TYR A 200 -5.52 8.27 -8.89
N TYR A 201 -4.21 8.13 -8.71
CA TYR A 201 -3.63 7.82 -7.41
C TYR A 201 -3.57 9.04 -6.49
N ASN A 202 -3.87 8.80 -5.23
CA ASN A 202 -3.76 9.74 -4.13
C ASN A 202 -2.53 9.43 -3.26
N TYR A 203 -2.15 8.15 -3.20
CA TYR A 203 -1.11 7.62 -2.33
C TYR A 203 -0.28 6.56 -3.03
N SER A 204 0.87 6.25 -2.43
CA SER A 204 1.69 5.11 -2.81
C SER A 204 2.14 4.31 -1.60
N GLY A 205 2.37 3.03 -1.80
CA GLY A 205 2.90 2.10 -0.81
C GLY A 205 3.80 1.06 -1.45
N SER A 206 4.57 0.37 -0.63
CA SER A 206 5.46 -0.69 -1.09
C SER A 206 4.79 -2.04 -1.22
N ASP A 207 3.80 -2.28 -0.36
CA ASP A 207 3.19 -3.60 -0.19
C ASP A 207 4.27 -4.68 0.10
N ALA A 208 5.21 -4.33 1.00
CA ALA A 208 6.41 -5.12 1.27
C ALA A 208 6.10 -6.32 2.16
N HIS A 209 6.16 -7.53 1.58
CA HIS A 209 5.94 -8.80 2.29
C HIS A 209 7.24 -9.58 2.56
N SER A 210 8.35 -9.25 1.91
CA SER A 210 9.61 -9.97 2.06
C SER A 210 10.79 -9.04 1.85
N TYR A 211 11.74 -9.06 2.80
CA TYR A 211 12.98 -8.29 2.68
C TYR A 211 13.73 -8.60 1.39
N HIS A 212 13.97 -9.88 1.12
CA HIS A 212 14.73 -10.28 -0.07
C HIS A 212 14.00 -9.98 -1.39
N ALA A 213 12.68 -10.06 -1.39
CA ALA A 213 11.91 -9.76 -2.60
C ALA A 213 11.92 -8.25 -2.90
N ILE A 214 11.69 -7.40 -1.90
CA ILE A 214 11.67 -5.96 -2.05
C ILE A 214 13.06 -5.40 -2.38
N GLN A 215 14.09 -5.87 -1.68
CA GLN A 215 15.49 -5.49 -1.96
C GLN A 215 15.85 -5.80 -3.41
N ARG A 216 15.62 -7.03 -3.86
CA ARG A 216 15.92 -7.47 -5.22
C ARG A 216 15.14 -6.67 -6.26
N ALA A 217 13.87 -6.38 -5.99
CA ALA A 217 13.04 -5.58 -6.88
C ALA A 217 13.59 -4.15 -7.01
N PHE A 218 13.98 -3.55 -5.91
CA PHE A 218 14.49 -2.17 -5.89
C PHE A 218 15.88 -2.03 -6.51
N GLU A 219 16.74 -3.04 -6.40
CA GLU A 219 18.09 -3.04 -6.97
C GLU A 219 18.11 -3.32 -8.48
N HIS A 220 17.31 -4.27 -8.94
CA HIS A 220 17.46 -4.84 -10.29
C HIS A 220 16.40 -4.42 -11.29
N LYS A 221 15.28 -3.87 -10.84
CA LYS A 221 14.21 -3.38 -11.73
C LYS A 221 14.32 -1.89 -11.96
N CYS A 222 13.96 -1.45 -13.16
CA CYS A 222 14.14 -0.05 -13.56
C CYS A 222 12.83 0.61 -13.97
N LEU A 223 12.70 1.86 -13.56
CA LEU A 223 11.68 2.80 -14.01
C LEU A 223 12.18 3.62 -15.21
N LYS A 224 11.29 3.94 -16.15
CA LYS A 224 11.52 4.98 -17.15
C LYS A 224 11.61 6.34 -16.46
N LYS A 225 12.42 7.25 -17.00
CA LYS A 225 12.53 8.63 -16.49
C LYS A 225 11.18 9.36 -16.43
N SER A 226 10.30 9.13 -17.42
CA SER A 226 8.94 9.70 -17.44
C SER A 226 8.11 9.26 -16.24
N ILE A 227 8.20 7.99 -15.83
CA ILE A 227 7.47 7.46 -14.66
C ILE A 227 8.02 8.05 -13.37
N VAL A 228 9.35 8.15 -13.22
CA VAL A 228 9.98 8.84 -12.08
C VAL A 228 9.48 10.28 -11.96
N SER A 229 9.39 11.00 -13.08
CA SER A 229 8.85 12.36 -13.11
C SER A 229 7.38 12.39 -12.71
N ALA A 230 6.56 11.48 -13.23
CA ALA A 230 5.14 11.42 -12.93
C ALA A 230 4.88 11.14 -11.43
N ILE A 231 5.63 10.22 -10.80
CA ILE A 231 5.53 9.96 -9.37
C ILE A 231 5.81 11.24 -8.57
N ARG A 232 6.92 11.93 -8.87
CA ARG A 232 7.32 13.15 -8.15
C ARG A 232 6.34 14.32 -8.29
N THR A 233 5.54 14.35 -9.33
CA THR A 233 4.61 15.47 -9.60
C THR A 233 3.17 15.18 -9.19
N LYS A 234 2.81 13.90 -9.03
CA LYS A 234 1.42 13.46 -8.82
C LYS A 234 1.19 12.74 -7.49
N LEU A 235 2.25 12.31 -6.83
CA LEU A 235 2.28 11.66 -5.52
C LEU A 235 3.28 12.32 -4.57
#